data_dd87583ed0eb73ce50e69d8bb43b5c8b
#
_entry.id   dd87583ed0eb73ce50e69d8bb43b5c8b
#
_cell.length_a   1.000
_cell.length_b   1.000
_cell.length_c   1.000
_cell.angle_alpha   90.00
_cell.angle_beta   90.00
_cell.angle_gamma   90.00
#
_symmetry.space_group_name_H-M   'P 1'
#
loop_
_entity.id
_entity.type
_entity.pdbx_description
1 polymer ?
#
loop_
_entity_poly.entity_id
_entity_poly.type
_entity_poly.pdbx_seq_one_letter_code
_entity_poly.pdbx_strand_id
1 'polypeptide(L)'
;LAMVNEDGEDLCARLLANNVPAGAVNDIAQVMSHPHTAHRSMNAELDWYRGAGTPIKFSRTPGSLKSPPPKFGVHSREIMLAHGYSEGEIERMIGDGVVVEERRK
;
A
#
# COMPACT_ATOMS: atom_id res chain seq x y z
N LEU A 1 -1.40 14.66 -33.42
CA LEU A 1 -0.58 14.66 -32.19
C LEU A 1 0.66 13.83 -32.47
N ALA A 2 1.85 14.44 -32.52
CA ALA A 2 3.10 13.80 -32.93
C ALA A 2 3.58 12.65 -32.01
N MET A 3 3.07 12.58 -30.77
CA MET A 3 3.54 11.64 -29.73
C MET A 3 2.66 10.39 -29.56
N VAL A 4 1.55 10.27 -30.25
CA VAL A 4 0.55 9.18 -30.00
C VAL A 4 1.06 7.78 -30.30
N ASN A 5 2.07 7.67 -31.16
CA ASN A 5 2.64 6.39 -31.59
C ASN A 5 4.04 6.11 -31.03
N GLU A 6 4.52 6.96 -30.12
CA GLU A 6 5.84 6.79 -29.51
C GLU A 6 5.73 5.94 -28.22
N ASP A 7 6.72 5.13 -27.97
CA ASP A 7 6.89 4.52 -26.65
C ASP A 7 7.24 5.57 -25.62
N GLY A 8 6.51 5.61 -24.51
CA GLY A 8 6.63 6.67 -23.51
C GLY A 8 7.99 6.72 -22.81
N GLU A 9 8.58 5.54 -22.51
CA GLU A 9 9.89 5.48 -21.84
C GLU A 9 11.02 5.88 -22.79
N ASP A 10 10.98 5.40 -24.04
CA ASP A 10 11.98 5.76 -25.06
C ASP A 10 11.90 7.27 -25.40
N LEU A 11 10.71 7.82 -25.57
CA LEU A 11 10.51 9.24 -25.80
C LEU A 11 11.07 10.07 -24.64
N CYS A 12 10.76 9.69 -23.40
CA CYS A 12 11.29 10.39 -22.23
C CYS A 12 12.82 10.32 -22.16
N ALA A 13 13.43 9.17 -22.45
CA ALA A 13 14.89 9.03 -22.48
C ALA A 13 15.53 9.95 -23.52
N ARG A 14 14.96 10.05 -24.73
CA ARG A 14 15.42 10.93 -25.80
C ARG A 14 15.28 12.41 -25.43
N LEU A 15 14.17 12.79 -24.79
CA LEU A 15 13.94 14.15 -24.32
C LEU A 15 14.93 14.55 -23.22
N LEU A 16 15.13 13.70 -22.22
CA LEU A 16 16.09 13.91 -21.15
C LEU A 16 17.52 14.03 -21.66
N ALA A 17 17.92 13.21 -22.65
CA ALA A 17 19.25 13.30 -23.30
C ALA A 17 19.46 14.66 -24.01
N ASN A 18 18.39 15.34 -24.38
CA ASN A 18 18.41 16.68 -24.99
C ASN A 18 18.08 17.81 -23.99
N ASN A 19 18.24 17.55 -22.67
CA ASN A 19 17.95 18.49 -21.58
C ASN A 19 16.49 18.98 -21.53
N VAL A 20 15.55 18.21 -22.05
CA VAL A 20 14.12 18.46 -21.91
C VAL A 20 13.57 17.61 -20.77
N PRO A 21 13.14 18.19 -19.64
CA PRO A 21 12.55 17.43 -18.56
C PRO A 21 11.30 16.67 -19.03
N ALA A 22 11.29 15.36 -18.84
CA ALA A 22 10.20 14.50 -19.23
C ALA A 22 10.08 13.31 -18.27
N GLY A 23 8.89 12.74 -18.15
CA GLY A 23 8.64 11.54 -17.36
C GLY A 23 7.40 10.81 -17.88
N ALA A 24 7.47 9.49 -17.95
CA ALA A 24 6.33 8.66 -18.31
C ALA A 24 5.29 8.64 -17.18
N VAL A 25 4.02 8.65 -17.54
CA VAL A 25 2.93 8.43 -16.59
C VAL A 25 2.60 6.95 -16.59
N ASN A 26 3.04 6.26 -15.55
CA ASN A 26 2.90 4.82 -15.40
C ASN A 26 1.65 4.46 -14.57
N ASP A 27 1.03 3.33 -14.89
CA ASP A 27 0.04 2.72 -14.01
C ASP A 27 0.70 1.99 -12.83
N ILE A 28 -0.10 1.48 -11.89
CA ILE A 28 0.41 0.83 -10.69
C ILE A 28 1.24 -0.43 -11.01
N ALA A 29 0.83 -1.22 -11.99
CA ALA A 29 1.55 -2.43 -12.39
C ALA A 29 2.92 -2.10 -12.99
N GLN A 30 2.98 -1.08 -13.85
CA GLN A 30 4.21 -0.55 -14.42
C GLN A 30 5.15 0.01 -13.34
N VAL A 31 4.61 0.78 -12.39
CA VAL A 31 5.40 1.32 -11.26
C VAL A 31 5.99 0.19 -10.42
N MET A 32 5.19 -0.85 -10.09
CA MET A 32 5.66 -1.95 -9.24
C MET A 32 6.71 -2.84 -9.93
N SER A 33 6.68 -2.95 -11.26
CA SER A 33 7.68 -3.69 -12.05
C SER A 33 8.89 -2.84 -12.47
N HIS A 34 8.84 -1.54 -12.26
CA HIS A 34 9.89 -0.63 -12.72
C HIS A 34 11.23 -0.89 -12.00
N PRO A 35 12.38 -0.89 -12.70
CA PRO A 35 13.70 -1.12 -12.11
C PRO A 35 14.03 -0.16 -10.95
N HIS A 36 13.61 1.10 -11.03
CA HIS A 36 13.80 2.07 -9.97
C HIS A 36 13.05 1.70 -8.68
N THR A 37 11.84 1.15 -8.78
CA THR A 37 11.06 0.67 -7.63
C THR A 37 11.80 -0.47 -6.91
N ALA A 38 12.37 -1.41 -7.66
CA ALA A 38 13.22 -2.47 -7.13
C ALA A 38 14.51 -1.91 -6.49
N HIS A 39 15.21 -1.02 -7.19
CA HIS A 39 16.43 -0.37 -6.68
C HIS A 39 16.19 0.38 -5.36
N ARG A 40 15.05 1.04 -5.23
CA ARG A 40 14.63 1.75 -4.01
C ARG A 40 14.07 0.82 -2.94
N SER A 41 14.02 -0.49 -3.15
CA SER A 41 13.40 -1.46 -2.24
C SER A 41 11.99 -1.02 -1.82
N MET A 42 11.20 -0.62 -2.82
CA MET A 42 9.83 -0.13 -2.61
C MET A 42 8.79 -1.25 -2.74
N ASN A 43 9.17 -2.42 -3.25
CA ASN A 43 8.31 -3.59 -3.24
C ASN A 43 8.31 -4.19 -1.84
N ALA A 44 7.15 -4.13 -1.18
CA ALA A 44 6.96 -4.67 0.15
C ALA A 44 6.13 -5.96 0.08
N GLU A 45 6.65 -7.01 0.69
CA GLU A 45 5.94 -8.27 0.88
C GLU A 45 5.98 -8.65 2.36
N LEU A 46 4.82 -8.88 2.94
CA LEU A 46 4.69 -9.26 4.34
C LEU A 46 3.43 -10.10 4.50
N ASP A 47 3.60 -11.41 4.76
CA ASP A 47 2.51 -12.38 4.83
C ASP A 47 1.64 -12.34 3.54
N TRP A 48 0.37 -12.04 3.64
CA TRP A 48 -0.55 -11.92 2.51
C TRP A 48 -0.48 -10.54 1.80
N TYR A 49 0.18 -9.54 2.41
CA TYR A 49 0.26 -8.18 1.89
C TYR A 49 1.38 -8.05 0.86
N ARG A 50 1.03 -7.47 -0.29
CA ARG A 50 1.96 -6.99 -1.31
C ARG A 50 1.61 -5.57 -1.68
N GLY A 51 2.59 -4.68 -1.65
CA GLY A 51 2.35 -3.28 -1.94
C GLY A 51 3.59 -2.42 -1.88
N ALA A 52 3.38 -1.11 -1.84
CA ALA A 52 4.48 -0.16 -1.75
C ALA A 52 5.08 -0.09 -0.34
N GLY A 53 6.39 -0.11 -0.27
CA GLY A 53 7.14 0.12 0.95
C GLY A 53 7.23 1.59 1.33
N THR A 54 7.88 1.88 2.47
CA THR A 54 8.10 3.25 2.95
C THR A 54 9.07 3.99 2.03
N PRO A 55 8.69 5.13 1.44
CA PRO A 55 9.55 5.90 0.52
C PRO A 55 10.69 6.61 1.24
N ILE A 56 10.53 6.93 2.51
CA ILE A 56 11.53 7.61 3.33
C ILE A 56 12.50 6.57 3.87
N LYS A 57 13.79 6.77 3.61
CA LYS A 57 14.87 5.90 4.07
C LYS A 57 15.80 6.68 5.02
N PHE A 58 15.81 6.28 6.28
CA PHE A 58 16.73 6.83 7.28
C PHE A 58 17.95 5.92 7.43
N SER A 59 19.15 6.50 7.45
CA SER A 59 20.40 5.74 7.56
C SER A 59 20.61 5.11 8.93
N ARG A 60 20.18 5.76 10.02
CA ARG A 60 20.38 5.29 11.39
C ARG A 60 19.17 4.58 12.00
N THR A 61 17.98 4.96 11.57
CA THR A 61 16.71 4.43 12.07
C THR A 61 15.81 4.04 10.88
N PRO A 62 16.14 3.00 10.13
CA PRO A 62 15.36 2.61 8.97
C PRO A 62 13.93 2.24 9.36
N GLY A 63 12.96 2.71 8.60
CA GLY A 63 11.57 2.27 8.73
C GLY A 63 11.42 0.80 8.32
N SER A 64 10.54 0.09 9.00
CA SER A 64 10.20 -1.30 8.65
C SER A 64 8.69 -1.52 8.68
N LEU A 65 8.22 -2.41 7.83
CA LEU A 65 6.86 -2.93 7.90
C LEU A 65 6.84 -4.04 8.96
N LYS A 66 6.05 -3.87 10.02
CA LYS A 66 5.99 -4.82 11.14
C LYS A 66 4.83 -5.80 11.04
N SER A 67 3.75 -5.39 10.40
CA SER A 67 2.54 -6.18 10.23
C SER A 67 1.84 -5.82 8.92
N PRO A 68 1.11 -6.76 8.30
CA PRO A 68 0.26 -6.43 7.17
C PRO A 68 -0.89 -5.52 7.63
N PRO A 69 -1.53 -4.77 6.72
CA PRO A 69 -2.72 -4.00 7.04
C PRO A 69 -3.80 -4.91 7.65
N PRO A 70 -4.47 -4.50 8.72
CA PRO A 70 -5.54 -5.30 9.29
C PRO A 70 -6.72 -5.37 8.30
N LYS A 71 -7.36 -6.51 8.24
CA LYS A 71 -8.63 -6.64 7.54
C LYS A 71 -9.74 -5.92 8.30
N PHE A 72 -10.80 -5.56 7.58
CA PHE A 72 -11.91 -4.81 8.15
C PHE A 72 -12.55 -5.56 9.32
N GLY A 73 -12.64 -4.89 10.48
CA GLY A 73 -13.27 -5.42 11.68
C GLY A 73 -12.46 -6.43 12.50
N VAL A 74 -11.25 -6.81 12.08
CA VAL A 74 -10.46 -7.87 12.76
C VAL A 74 -10.12 -7.55 14.22
N HIS A 75 -9.97 -6.28 14.57
CA HIS A 75 -9.64 -5.84 15.92
C HIS A 75 -10.85 -5.28 16.71
N SER A 76 -12.06 -5.32 16.15
CA SER A 76 -13.22 -4.69 16.75
C SER A 76 -13.50 -5.19 18.16
N ARG A 77 -13.52 -6.50 18.36
CA ARG A 77 -13.76 -7.14 19.67
C ARG A 77 -12.66 -6.77 20.68
N GLU A 78 -11.39 -6.87 20.30
CA GLU A 78 -10.25 -6.54 21.14
C GLU A 78 -10.31 -5.09 21.64
N ILE A 79 -10.59 -4.15 20.72
CA ILE A 79 -10.72 -2.73 21.04
C ILE A 79 -11.89 -2.47 21.99
N MET A 80 -13.04 -3.09 21.75
CA MET A 80 -14.22 -2.91 22.60
C MET A 80 -13.97 -3.44 24.01
N LEU A 81 -13.37 -4.63 24.15
CA LEU A 81 -12.99 -5.20 25.45
C LEU A 81 -11.99 -4.29 26.20
N ALA A 82 -10.98 -3.77 25.50
CA ALA A 82 -10.01 -2.86 26.08
C ALA A 82 -10.63 -1.54 26.58
N HIS A 83 -11.79 -1.14 26.02
CA HIS A 83 -12.54 0.03 26.44
C HIS A 83 -13.67 -0.27 27.44
N GLY A 84 -13.70 -1.50 28.00
CA GLY A 84 -14.57 -1.87 29.11
C GLY A 84 -15.97 -2.37 28.73
N TYR A 85 -16.23 -2.62 27.43
CA TYR A 85 -17.47 -3.28 27.03
C TYR A 85 -17.42 -4.75 27.40
N SER A 86 -18.53 -5.28 27.85
CA SER A 86 -18.66 -6.71 28.11
C SER A 86 -18.88 -7.52 26.81
N GLU A 87 -18.54 -8.80 26.81
CA GLU A 87 -18.79 -9.69 25.67
C GLU A 87 -20.28 -9.66 25.22
N GLY A 88 -21.22 -9.63 26.18
CA GLY A 88 -22.65 -9.58 25.87
C GLY A 88 -23.10 -8.28 25.20
N GLU A 89 -22.46 -7.14 25.51
CA GLU A 89 -22.71 -5.88 24.81
C GLU A 89 -22.13 -5.89 23.40
N ILE A 90 -20.92 -6.45 23.24
CA ILE A 90 -20.27 -6.59 21.94
C ILE A 90 -21.11 -7.49 21.04
N GLU A 91 -21.57 -8.64 21.51
CA GLU A 91 -22.42 -9.55 20.74
C GLU A 91 -23.72 -8.89 20.29
N ARG A 92 -24.38 -8.10 21.15
CA ARG A 92 -25.55 -7.32 20.75
C ARG A 92 -25.23 -6.32 19.66
N MET A 93 -24.14 -5.52 19.82
CA MET A 93 -23.75 -4.53 18.83
C MET A 93 -23.37 -5.15 17.48
N ILE A 94 -22.79 -6.34 17.49
CA ILE A 94 -22.52 -7.11 16.26
C ILE A 94 -23.83 -7.59 15.63
N GLY A 95 -24.75 -8.12 16.46
CA GLY A 95 -26.07 -8.57 16.01
C GLY A 95 -26.93 -7.44 15.41
N ASP A 96 -26.85 -6.26 15.99
CA ASP A 96 -27.55 -5.05 15.54
C ASP A 96 -26.84 -4.35 14.36
N GLY A 97 -25.67 -4.84 13.93
CA GLY A 97 -24.90 -4.27 12.84
C GLY A 97 -24.20 -2.94 13.17
N VAL A 98 -24.12 -2.56 14.44
CA VAL A 98 -23.43 -1.35 14.92
C VAL A 98 -21.91 -1.56 14.89
N VAL A 99 -21.46 -2.76 15.21
CA VAL A 99 -20.07 -3.18 15.15
C VAL A 99 -19.92 -4.29 14.13
N VAL A 100 -18.88 -4.21 13.30
CA VAL A 100 -18.54 -5.27 12.35
C VAL A 100 -17.32 -6.03 12.87
N GLU A 101 -17.42 -7.34 12.87
CA GLU A 101 -16.31 -8.24 13.20
C GLU A 101 -16.01 -9.14 11.99
N GLU A 102 -14.74 -9.28 11.63
CA GLU A 102 -14.35 -10.28 10.64
C GLU A 102 -14.53 -11.68 11.25
N ARG A 103 -15.47 -12.46 10.71
CA ARG A 103 -15.58 -13.88 11.09
C ARG A 103 -14.37 -14.62 10.55
N ARG A 104 -13.54 -15.14 11.45
CA ARG A 104 -12.49 -16.11 11.07
C ARG A 104 -13.21 -17.33 10.45
N LYS A 105 -13.02 -17.48 9.13
CA LYS A 105 -13.35 -18.73 8.45
C LYS A 105 -12.25 -19.74 8.68
#